data_84633e9b28798f20c31b9cd6a681a364
#
_entry.id   84633e9b28798f20c31b9cd6a681a364
#
_cell.length_a   1.000
_cell.length_b   1.000
_cell.length_c   1.000
_cell.angle_alpha   90.00
_cell.angle_beta   90.00
_cell.angle_gamma   90.00
#
_symmetry.space_group_name_H-M   'P 1'
#
loop_
_entity.id
_entity.type
_entity.pdbx_description
1 polymer ?
#
loop_
_entity_poly.entity_id
_entity_poly.type
_entity_poly.pdbx_seq_one_letter_code
_entity_poly.pdbx_strand_id
1 'polypeptide(L)'
;MECDAFQGVPFPSVDVASVRALLDRCPKHGATELVDAQFLAQQTGVAKFFVKDERSRMGLGSFKALGAAFVIARDAVTENAINPEGALAGRTYVTASAGNHGMSVAAGAKVFGATAVIYLANTVPESFAGRLAAMGATVVRAGDDYEA
;
A
#
# COMPACT_ATOMS: atom_id res chain seq x y z
N MET A 1 17.34 12.49 -26.84
CA MET A 1 17.54 11.02 -26.80
C MET A 1 16.21 10.45 -26.37
N GLU A 2 15.31 10.14 -27.32
CA GLU A 2 14.07 9.45 -27.03
C GLU A 2 14.41 8.02 -26.62
N CYS A 3 13.89 7.60 -25.49
CA CYS A 3 14.16 6.26 -24.96
C CYS A 3 13.23 5.28 -25.65
N ASP A 4 13.69 4.57 -26.67
CA ASP A 4 12.93 3.57 -27.42
C ASP A 4 12.41 2.40 -26.55
N ALA A 5 12.91 2.30 -25.31
CA ALA A 5 12.54 1.23 -24.38
C ALA A 5 11.04 1.25 -23.96
N PHE A 6 10.32 2.33 -24.22
CA PHE A 6 8.90 2.48 -23.86
C PHE A 6 7.94 2.46 -25.05
N GLN A 7 8.44 2.18 -26.26
CA GLN A 7 7.55 2.03 -27.43
C GLN A 7 6.60 0.84 -27.22
N GLY A 8 5.31 1.11 -27.34
CA GLY A 8 4.25 0.11 -27.16
C GLY A 8 3.83 -0.16 -25.71
N VAL A 9 4.44 0.49 -24.72
CA VAL A 9 3.97 0.43 -23.34
C VAL A 9 2.87 1.47 -23.16
N PRO A 10 1.65 1.08 -22.73
CA PRO A 10 0.57 2.05 -22.51
C PRO A 10 0.94 2.97 -21.35
N PHE A 11 0.64 4.26 -21.50
CA PHE A 11 0.79 5.21 -20.40
C PHE A 11 -0.08 4.80 -19.20
N PRO A 12 0.38 5.06 -17.95
CA PRO A 12 -0.43 4.88 -16.77
C PRO A 12 -1.79 5.61 -16.91
N SER A 13 -2.84 5.00 -16.37
CA SER A 13 -4.16 5.64 -16.37
C SER A 13 -4.11 6.95 -15.60
N VAL A 14 -4.74 7.99 -16.16
CA VAL A 14 -4.97 9.29 -15.51
C VAL A 14 -6.40 9.43 -14.99
N ASP A 15 -7.20 8.35 -15.03
CA ASP A 15 -8.55 8.34 -14.47
C ASP A 15 -8.51 8.37 -12.94
N VAL A 16 -8.62 9.56 -12.38
CA VAL A 16 -8.69 9.77 -10.94
C VAL A 16 -10.12 9.63 -10.39
N ALA A 17 -11.13 9.63 -11.23
CA ALA A 17 -12.53 9.60 -10.79
C ALA A 17 -12.87 8.21 -10.20
N SER A 18 -12.49 7.13 -10.89
CA SER A 18 -12.70 5.77 -10.41
C SER A 18 -11.94 5.49 -9.10
N VAL A 19 -10.70 6.00 -9.00
CA VAL A 19 -9.88 5.86 -7.80
C VAL A 19 -10.54 6.58 -6.61
N ARG A 20 -10.97 7.84 -6.80
CA ARG A 20 -11.66 8.62 -5.77
C ARG A 20 -12.96 7.95 -5.33
N ALA A 21 -13.82 7.57 -6.26
CA ALA A 21 -15.08 6.92 -5.95
C ALA A 21 -14.92 5.66 -5.09
N LEU A 22 -13.84 4.90 -5.30
CA LEU A 22 -13.55 3.73 -4.49
C LEU A 22 -12.95 4.08 -3.12
N LEU A 23 -12.03 5.03 -3.06
CA LEU A 23 -11.44 5.50 -1.80
C LEU A 23 -12.47 6.16 -0.88
N ASP A 24 -13.41 6.94 -1.44
CA ASP A 24 -14.47 7.62 -0.67
C ASP A 24 -15.44 6.63 0.01
N ARG A 25 -15.50 5.38 -0.44
CA ARG A 25 -16.23 4.29 0.23
C ARG A 25 -15.48 3.74 1.45
N CYS A 26 -14.19 4.03 1.60
CA CYS A 26 -13.39 3.53 2.71
C CYS A 26 -13.54 4.43 3.95
N PRO A 27 -14.08 3.94 5.07
CA PRO A 27 -14.27 4.76 6.28
C PRO A 27 -12.95 5.20 6.93
N LYS A 28 -11.83 4.62 6.54
CA LYS A 28 -10.48 4.98 7.01
C LYS A 28 -9.75 5.94 6.06
N HIS A 29 -10.35 6.24 4.89
CA HIS A 29 -9.76 7.19 3.96
C HIS A 29 -10.04 8.63 4.40
N GLY A 30 -9.03 9.49 4.25
CA GLY A 30 -9.14 10.91 4.53
C GLY A 30 -7.88 11.65 4.09
N ALA A 31 -7.98 12.98 4.04
CA ALA A 31 -6.83 13.82 3.77
C ALA A 31 -5.81 13.72 4.91
N THR A 32 -4.53 13.63 4.56
CA THR A 32 -3.44 13.75 5.52
C THR A 32 -2.86 15.16 5.51
N GLU A 33 -2.21 15.55 6.60
CA GLU A 33 -1.69 16.90 6.77
C GLU A 33 -0.54 17.23 5.80
N LEU A 34 -0.51 18.49 5.36
CA LEU A 34 0.66 19.10 4.73
C LEU A 34 1.18 20.17 5.70
N VAL A 35 2.26 19.85 6.41
CA VAL A 35 2.84 20.67 7.47
C VAL A 35 3.87 21.62 6.87
N ASP A 36 3.74 22.94 7.16
CA ASP A 36 4.82 23.91 6.90
C ASP A 36 5.84 23.83 8.05
N ALA A 37 6.94 23.13 7.81
CA ALA A 37 7.98 22.86 8.77
C ALA A 37 9.03 24.00 8.79
N GLN A 38 8.65 25.18 9.26
CA GLN A 38 9.49 26.40 9.28
C GLN A 38 10.84 26.16 9.97
N PHE A 39 10.86 25.37 11.04
CA PHE A 39 12.10 25.02 11.73
C PHE A 39 13.08 24.29 10.81
N LEU A 40 12.61 23.33 10.02
CA LEU A 40 13.44 22.61 9.06
C LEU A 40 13.91 23.53 7.92
N ALA A 41 13.06 24.45 7.48
CA ALA A 41 13.45 25.44 6.47
C ALA A 41 14.60 26.31 6.97
N GLN A 42 14.55 26.78 8.22
CA GLN A 42 15.63 27.56 8.84
C GLN A 42 16.91 26.73 8.98
N GLN A 43 16.81 25.47 9.42
CA GLN A 43 17.99 24.60 9.59
C GLN A 43 18.69 24.26 8.28
N THR A 44 17.95 24.17 7.18
CA THR A 44 18.47 23.80 5.86
C THR A 44 18.76 24.99 4.94
N GLY A 45 18.41 26.20 5.38
CA GLY A 45 18.63 27.43 4.60
C GLY A 45 17.74 27.58 3.37
N VAL A 46 16.58 26.91 3.33
CA VAL A 46 15.60 27.03 2.23
C VAL A 46 14.47 27.97 2.61
N ALA A 47 13.79 28.55 1.61
CA ALA A 47 12.70 29.49 1.84
C ALA A 47 11.48 28.84 2.52
N LYS A 48 11.15 27.61 2.16
CA LYS A 48 10.04 26.83 2.74
C LYS A 48 10.36 25.36 2.74
N PHE A 49 9.83 24.63 3.71
CA PHE A 49 9.97 23.19 3.81
C PHE A 49 8.61 22.57 4.18
N PHE A 50 8.01 21.84 3.24
CA PHE A 50 6.74 21.18 3.47
C PHE A 50 6.92 19.69 3.71
N VAL A 51 6.22 19.16 4.71
CA VAL A 51 6.17 17.73 5.03
C VAL A 51 4.77 17.23 4.81
N LYS A 52 4.58 16.28 3.88
CA LYS A 52 3.34 15.53 3.74
C LYS A 52 3.34 14.41 4.78
N ASP A 53 2.55 14.58 5.83
CA ASP A 53 2.53 13.63 6.95
C ASP A 53 1.57 12.46 6.69
N GLU A 54 2.14 11.35 6.26
CA GLU A 54 1.39 10.13 5.96
C GLU A 54 1.26 9.14 7.15
N ARG A 55 1.67 9.54 8.37
CA ARG A 55 1.61 8.67 9.56
C ARG A 55 0.20 8.24 9.92
N SER A 56 -0.81 9.04 9.62
CA SER A 56 -2.23 8.71 9.86
C SER A 56 -2.91 8.00 8.69
N ARG A 57 -2.24 7.82 7.55
CA ARG A 57 -2.85 7.28 6.33
C ARG A 57 -3.50 5.91 6.57
N MET A 58 -4.83 5.88 6.56
CA MET A 58 -5.67 4.67 6.68
C MET A 58 -5.28 3.75 7.85
N GLY A 59 -4.61 4.29 8.89
CA GLY A 59 -4.09 3.54 10.02
C GLY A 59 -2.87 2.66 9.72
N LEU A 60 -2.30 2.75 8.51
CA LEU A 60 -1.14 1.96 8.08
C LEU A 60 0.17 2.74 8.10
N GLY A 61 0.11 4.06 8.34
CA GLY A 61 1.28 4.91 8.54
C GLY A 61 2.11 5.20 7.29
N SER A 62 1.54 5.01 6.09
CA SER A 62 2.26 5.20 4.82
C SER A 62 1.32 5.41 3.65
N PHE A 63 1.74 6.22 2.67
CA PHE A 63 1.04 6.38 1.38
C PHE A 63 0.90 5.05 0.59
N LYS A 64 1.69 4.03 0.89
CA LYS A 64 1.58 2.68 0.28
C LYS A 64 0.19 2.06 0.49
N ALA A 65 -0.55 2.52 1.51
CA ALA A 65 -1.96 2.14 1.71
C ALA A 65 -2.85 2.47 0.50
N LEU A 66 -2.55 3.56 -0.23
CA LEU A 66 -3.33 3.97 -1.40
C LEU A 66 -3.14 3.07 -2.62
N GLY A 67 -2.02 2.34 -2.72
CA GLY A 67 -1.71 1.47 -3.86
C GLY A 67 -2.33 0.08 -3.72
N ALA A 68 -1.72 -0.78 -2.90
CA ALA A 68 -2.12 -2.19 -2.81
C ALA A 68 -3.56 -2.36 -2.29
N ALA A 69 -3.97 -1.59 -1.29
CA ALA A 69 -5.34 -1.64 -0.78
C ALA A 69 -6.36 -1.22 -1.83
N PHE A 70 -6.03 -0.24 -2.68
CA PHE A 70 -6.89 0.15 -3.81
C PHE A 70 -7.07 -1.00 -4.82
N VAL A 71 -5.99 -1.67 -5.21
CA VAL A 71 -6.06 -2.79 -6.19
C VAL A 71 -6.95 -3.91 -5.65
N ILE A 72 -6.74 -4.30 -4.39
CA ILE A 72 -7.53 -5.36 -3.76
C ILE A 72 -9.00 -4.93 -3.59
N ALA A 73 -9.26 -3.68 -3.20
CA ALA A 73 -10.62 -3.15 -3.10
C ALA A 73 -11.33 -3.10 -4.45
N ARG A 74 -10.62 -2.74 -5.52
CA ARG A 74 -11.14 -2.76 -6.88
C ARG A 74 -11.52 -4.17 -7.29
N ASP A 75 -10.68 -5.16 -7.03
CA ASP A 75 -10.97 -6.56 -7.33
C ASP A 75 -12.21 -7.03 -6.56
N ALA A 76 -12.34 -6.68 -5.27
CA ALA A 76 -13.50 -7.03 -4.46
C ALA A 76 -14.80 -6.41 -4.98
N VAL A 77 -14.78 -5.15 -5.39
CA VAL A 77 -15.94 -4.47 -5.99
C VAL A 77 -16.28 -5.04 -7.36
N THR A 78 -15.30 -5.52 -8.10
CA THR A 78 -15.54 -6.21 -9.39
C THR A 78 -16.25 -7.54 -9.17
N GLU A 79 -15.90 -8.29 -8.13
CA GLU A 79 -16.56 -9.56 -7.78
C GLU A 79 -17.97 -9.30 -7.19
N ASN A 80 -18.10 -8.35 -6.29
CA ASN A 80 -19.38 -8.00 -5.69
C ASN A 80 -19.47 -6.49 -5.37
N ALA A 81 -20.12 -5.74 -6.24
CA ALA A 81 -20.25 -4.29 -6.11
C ALA A 81 -21.11 -3.84 -4.92
N ILE A 82 -22.07 -4.66 -4.49
CA ILE A 82 -23.02 -4.32 -3.43
C ILE A 82 -22.41 -4.63 -2.06
N ASN A 83 -21.82 -5.82 -1.90
CA ASN A 83 -21.21 -6.26 -0.66
C ASN A 83 -19.80 -6.82 -0.93
N PRO A 84 -18.79 -5.96 -1.04
CA PRO A 84 -17.43 -6.40 -1.34
C PRO A 84 -16.72 -7.04 -0.14
N GLU A 85 -17.24 -6.90 1.07
CA GLU A 85 -16.68 -7.54 2.27
C GLU A 85 -16.80 -9.06 2.13
N GLY A 86 -15.66 -9.77 2.23
CA GLY A 86 -15.61 -11.21 2.00
C GLY A 86 -15.69 -11.66 0.54
N ALA A 87 -15.85 -10.75 -0.43
CA ALA A 87 -15.99 -11.07 -1.85
C ALA A 87 -14.78 -11.81 -2.44
N LEU A 88 -13.61 -11.70 -1.82
CA LEU A 88 -12.38 -12.33 -2.26
C LEU A 88 -12.03 -13.61 -1.47
N ALA A 89 -13.02 -14.24 -0.85
CA ALA A 89 -12.83 -15.51 -0.16
C ALA A 89 -12.24 -16.58 -1.11
N GLY A 90 -11.16 -17.23 -0.68
CA GLY A 90 -10.41 -18.19 -1.49
C GLY A 90 -9.37 -17.58 -2.44
N ARG A 91 -9.31 -16.25 -2.61
CA ARG A 91 -8.24 -15.59 -3.37
C ARG A 91 -7.01 -15.35 -2.50
N THR A 92 -5.83 -15.49 -3.09
CA THR A 92 -4.55 -15.24 -2.41
C THR A 92 -3.78 -14.13 -3.13
N TYR A 93 -3.33 -13.13 -2.35
CA TYR A 93 -2.40 -12.11 -2.81
C TYR A 93 -1.01 -12.41 -2.26
N VAL A 94 -0.03 -12.39 -3.15
CA VAL A 94 1.36 -12.74 -2.84
C VAL A 94 2.26 -11.55 -3.15
N THR A 95 3.17 -11.23 -2.23
CA THR A 95 4.20 -10.21 -2.48
C THR A 95 5.45 -10.48 -1.65
N ALA A 96 6.61 -10.05 -2.15
CA ALA A 96 7.83 -9.93 -1.37
C ALA A 96 7.94 -8.48 -0.88
N SER A 97 7.91 -8.25 0.43
CA SER A 97 8.01 -6.89 0.97
C SER A 97 8.32 -6.85 2.45
N ALA A 98 9.48 -6.34 2.81
CA ALA A 98 9.88 -6.02 4.18
C ALA A 98 9.41 -4.64 4.66
N GLY A 99 8.33 -4.08 4.09
CA GLY A 99 7.91 -2.72 4.38
C GLY A 99 6.41 -2.47 4.26
N ASN A 100 6.07 -1.20 4.12
CA ASN A 100 4.69 -0.72 4.12
C ASN A 100 3.82 -1.27 2.97
N HIS A 101 4.43 -1.75 1.87
CA HIS A 101 3.68 -2.40 0.80
C HIS A 101 3.08 -3.74 1.28
N GLY A 102 3.89 -4.60 1.92
CA GLY A 102 3.40 -5.86 2.50
C GLY A 102 2.29 -5.63 3.53
N MET A 103 2.43 -4.62 4.38
CA MET A 103 1.37 -4.23 5.33
C MET A 103 0.08 -3.79 4.62
N SER A 104 0.19 -3.05 3.52
CA SER A 104 -0.96 -2.63 2.73
C SER A 104 -1.67 -3.81 2.06
N VAL A 105 -0.91 -4.79 1.54
CA VAL A 105 -1.46 -6.04 0.98
C VAL A 105 -2.18 -6.84 2.06
N ALA A 106 -1.55 -7.04 3.23
CA ALA A 106 -2.13 -7.77 4.35
C ALA A 106 -3.45 -7.13 4.82
N ALA A 107 -3.46 -5.81 5.00
CA ALA A 107 -4.65 -5.08 5.42
C ALA A 107 -5.79 -5.17 4.40
N GLY A 108 -5.50 -4.96 3.11
CA GLY A 108 -6.49 -5.07 2.05
C GLY A 108 -7.07 -6.48 1.93
N ALA A 109 -6.23 -7.51 1.94
CA ALA A 109 -6.66 -8.89 1.89
C ALA A 109 -7.59 -9.23 3.06
N LYS A 110 -7.22 -8.84 4.28
CA LYS A 110 -8.04 -9.06 5.48
C LYS A 110 -9.43 -8.44 5.39
N VAL A 111 -9.53 -7.21 4.88
CA VAL A 111 -10.81 -6.49 4.76
C VAL A 111 -11.77 -7.21 3.81
N PHE A 112 -11.25 -7.75 2.73
CA PHE A 112 -12.08 -8.35 1.67
C PHE A 112 -12.11 -9.90 1.69
N GLY A 113 -11.63 -10.51 2.78
CA GLY A 113 -11.72 -11.97 2.99
C GLY A 113 -10.70 -12.79 2.21
N ALA A 114 -9.71 -12.16 1.59
CA ALA A 114 -8.62 -12.82 0.90
C ALA A 114 -7.50 -13.27 1.86
N THR A 115 -6.66 -14.16 1.39
CA THR A 115 -5.39 -14.53 2.05
C THR A 115 -4.26 -13.63 1.55
N ALA A 116 -3.39 -13.17 2.44
CA ALA A 116 -2.12 -12.54 2.08
C ALA A 116 -0.95 -13.46 2.40
N VAL A 117 -0.05 -13.68 1.45
CA VAL A 117 1.22 -14.38 1.64
C VAL A 117 2.35 -13.40 1.38
N ILE A 118 3.14 -13.13 2.41
CA ILE A 118 4.22 -12.14 2.36
C ILE A 118 5.56 -12.83 2.53
N TYR A 119 6.38 -12.73 1.49
CA TYR A 119 7.75 -13.24 1.52
C TYR A 119 8.68 -12.21 2.15
N LEU A 120 9.49 -12.65 3.08
CA LEU A 120 10.51 -11.85 3.74
C LEU A 120 11.87 -12.53 3.63
N ALA A 121 12.91 -11.75 3.35
CA ALA A 121 14.27 -12.23 3.47
C ALA A 121 14.58 -12.66 4.91
N ASN A 122 15.51 -13.59 5.07
CA ASN A 122 15.92 -14.12 6.37
C ASN A 122 16.50 -13.05 7.30
N THR A 123 17.07 -11.98 6.73
CA THR A 123 17.64 -10.84 7.44
C THR A 123 16.63 -9.85 8.00
N VAL A 124 15.36 -9.93 7.60
CA VAL A 124 14.30 -9.02 8.10
C VAL A 124 14.00 -9.31 9.57
N PRO A 125 13.95 -8.29 10.46
CA PRO A 125 13.68 -8.49 11.88
C PRO A 125 12.37 -9.22 12.15
N GLU A 126 12.36 -10.09 13.17
CA GLU A 126 11.18 -10.87 13.55
C GLU A 126 10.00 -9.98 14.01
N SER A 127 10.29 -8.82 14.59
CA SER A 127 9.28 -7.84 14.96
C SER A 127 8.42 -7.37 13.77
N PHE A 128 9.00 -7.35 12.55
CA PHE A 128 8.24 -7.01 11.35
C PHE A 128 7.37 -8.19 10.88
N ALA A 129 7.90 -9.41 10.92
CA ALA A 129 7.13 -10.62 10.64
C ALA A 129 5.91 -10.73 11.58
N GLY A 130 6.11 -10.48 12.87
CA GLY A 130 5.04 -10.46 13.87
C GLY A 130 3.94 -9.41 13.57
N ARG A 131 4.31 -8.23 13.06
CA ARG A 131 3.34 -7.21 12.65
C ARG A 131 2.47 -7.67 11.47
N LEU A 132 3.07 -8.31 10.47
CA LEU A 132 2.33 -8.87 9.33
C LEU A 132 1.40 -10.01 9.77
N ALA A 133 1.88 -10.91 10.61
CA ALA A 133 1.07 -12.01 11.16
C ALA A 133 -0.12 -11.48 11.98
N ALA A 134 0.07 -10.44 12.79
CA ALA A 134 -1.01 -9.78 13.53
C ALA A 134 -2.07 -9.15 12.60
N MET A 135 -1.70 -8.78 11.38
CA MET A 135 -2.62 -8.32 10.34
C MET A 135 -3.31 -9.47 9.58
N GLY A 136 -3.01 -10.72 9.92
CA GLY A 136 -3.60 -11.91 9.32
C GLY A 136 -2.85 -12.44 8.08
N ALA A 137 -1.64 -11.96 7.80
CA ALA A 137 -0.85 -12.47 6.70
C ALA A 137 -0.11 -13.76 7.08
N THR A 138 0.03 -14.65 6.12
CA THR A 138 1.00 -15.76 6.17
C THR A 138 2.36 -15.22 5.78
N VAL A 139 3.33 -15.33 6.69
CA VAL A 139 4.71 -14.90 6.43
C VAL A 139 5.55 -16.08 6.03
N VAL A 140 6.26 -15.96 4.93
CA VAL A 140 7.22 -16.97 4.43
C VAL A 140 8.61 -16.37 4.45
N ARG A 141 9.56 -17.04 5.12
CA ARG A 141 10.97 -16.68 5.07
C ARG A 141 11.62 -17.36 3.87
N ALA A 142 12.22 -16.58 2.97
CA ALA A 142 12.90 -17.09 1.79
C ALA A 142 14.00 -16.11 1.34
N GLY A 143 15.15 -16.67 0.94
CA GLY A 143 16.29 -15.87 0.49
C GLY A 143 17.03 -15.16 1.61
N ASP A 144 18.29 -14.78 1.34
CA ASP A 144 19.11 -14.05 2.30
C ASP A 144 18.93 -12.53 2.19
N ASP A 145 18.47 -12.06 1.04
CA ASP A 145 18.15 -10.66 0.76
C ASP A 145 16.86 -10.52 -0.05
N TYR A 146 16.55 -9.28 -0.48
CA TYR A 146 15.31 -8.99 -1.22
C TYR A 146 15.33 -9.51 -2.67
N GLU A 147 16.50 -9.75 -3.24
CA GLU A 147 16.69 -10.13 -4.65
C GLU A 147 16.85 -11.64 -4.83
N ALA A 148 16.97 -12.40 -3.73
CA ALA A 148 17.22 -13.84 -3.72
C ALA A 148 15.98 -14.70 -3.99
#